data_93d6b6bcd6505d1a65e25e4d7b8984fa
#
_entry.id   93d6b6bcd6505d1a65e25e4d7b8984fa
#
_cell.length_a   1.000
_cell.length_b   1.000
_cell.length_c   1.000
_cell.angle_alpha   90.00
_cell.angle_beta   90.00
_cell.angle_gamma   90.00
#
_symmetry.space_group_name_H-M   'P 1'
#
loop_
_entity.id
_entity.type
_entity.pdbx_description
1 polymer ?
#
loop_
_entity_poly.entity_id
_entity_poly.type
_entity_poly.pdbx_seq_one_letter_code
_entity_poly.pdbx_strand_id
1 'polypeptide(L)'
;MSRLAAGAAPANTPADLAALHAQAFPMLPSAMIERAAAYGHEVSAEPGHVLLNSGDREAAFYILLHGYIEVLEAQAGGVLRSLLVHRDGEFTGSLDLFTDRPNSVTVRASTPSRLLRLSRGALESLILEDRPMAEIILRAFVLRRIGYLRQRPYGGAILRSTARAGQEDPVMDLAVIGGGPAGLAAAAYTASEGLQTLLVGGSLSCGDAPGLDLLNGFPGTITGLCDGPLLRRAEDQSRRFGAHLLPLRTVNRFDGGCYPYRVWLDDGQMIEARSLIVATGTQAGDGAGKSVQANTAWLDGWLDTDDQGYIHTGLAAAGSMQARDYESSQPGIFAVGAARAGSVKHVLASIAEGAAAVRIVHRFLDASAH
;
A
#
# COMPACT_ATOMS: atom_id res chain seq x y z
N MET A 1 22.13 30.28 -23.49
CA MET A 1 22.08 28.84 -23.80
C MET A 1 22.83 28.11 -22.71
N SER A 2 22.16 27.60 -21.70
CA SER A 2 22.75 26.69 -20.72
C SER A 2 21.72 25.62 -20.41
N ARG A 3 22.03 24.38 -20.82
CA ARG A 3 21.23 23.20 -20.57
C ARG A 3 21.34 22.85 -19.08
N LEU A 4 20.29 23.03 -18.33
CA LEU A 4 20.15 22.42 -17.01
C LEU A 4 19.95 20.91 -17.23
N ALA A 5 20.97 20.15 -16.89
CA ALA A 5 20.91 18.69 -16.85
C ALA A 5 19.88 18.29 -15.79
N ALA A 6 18.89 17.51 -16.21
CA ALA A 6 17.98 16.83 -15.30
C ALA A 6 18.81 15.87 -14.43
N GLY A 7 18.95 16.20 -13.16
CA GLY A 7 19.59 15.32 -12.18
C GLY A 7 18.75 14.06 -12.02
N ALA A 8 19.21 12.95 -12.55
CA ALA A 8 18.74 11.63 -12.16
C ALA A 8 18.90 11.52 -10.64
N ALA A 9 17.88 11.04 -9.95
CA ALA A 9 17.99 10.69 -8.54
C ALA A 9 19.21 9.76 -8.37
N PRO A 10 20.07 9.95 -7.36
CA PRO A 10 21.26 9.15 -7.20
C PRO A 10 20.82 7.68 -7.07
N ALA A 11 21.28 6.84 -8.00
CA ALA A 11 21.17 5.41 -7.85
C ALA A 11 21.88 5.07 -6.53
N ASN A 12 21.19 4.37 -5.60
CA ASN A 12 21.80 3.93 -4.35
C ASN A 12 23.10 3.20 -4.68
N THR A 13 24.19 3.64 -4.10
CA THR A 13 25.48 2.97 -4.27
C THR A 13 25.41 1.57 -3.63
N PRO A 14 26.27 0.62 -4.01
CA PRO A 14 26.37 -0.68 -3.32
C PRO A 14 26.55 -0.54 -1.79
N ALA A 15 27.24 0.50 -1.34
CA ALA A 15 27.41 0.82 0.07
C ALA A 15 26.08 1.25 0.74
N ASP A 16 25.26 2.05 0.05
CA ASP A 16 23.95 2.46 0.56
C ASP A 16 23.00 1.27 0.67
N LEU A 17 23.05 0.35 -0.28
CA LEU A 17 22.25 -0.88 -0.26
C LEU A 17 22.69 -1.81 0.88
N ALA A 18 24.00 -1.94 1.14
CA ALA A 18 24.52 -2.73 2.25
C ALA A 18 24.11 -2.11 3.61
N ALA A 19 24.16 -0.80 3.74
CA ALA A 19 23.75 -0.08 4.95
C ALA A 19 22.23 -0.22 5.20
N LEU A 20 21.40 -0.15 4.16
CA LEU A 20 19.97 -0.39 4.26
C LEU A 20 19.66 -1.84 4.63
N HIS A 21 20.39 -2.80 4.06
CA HIS A 21 20.24 -4.21 4.40
C HIS A 21 20.58 -4.47 5.87
N ALA A 22 21.69 -3.92 6.39
CA ALA A 22 22.06 -4.04 7.79
C ALA A 22 21.02 -3.44 8.75
N GLN A 23 20.33 -2.38 8.35
CA GLN A 23 19.23 -1.79 9.13
C GLN A 23 17.92 -2.60 9.02
N ALA A 24 17.68 -3.27 7.90
CA ALA A 24 16.52 -4.14 7.72
C ALA A 24 16.68 -5.48 8.46
N PHE A 25 17.92 -5.95 8.60
CA PHE A 25 18.27 -7.21 9.27
C PHE A 25 19.34 -6.95 10.35
N PRO A 26 19.01 -6.20 11.39
CA PRO A 26 19.95 -5.87 12.44
C PRO A 26 20.16 -7.08 13.37
N MET A 27 21.37 -7.22 13.86
CA MET A 27 21.68 -8.11 14.98
C MET A 27 21.41 -7.39 16.29
N LEU A 28 20.59 -7.97 17.15
CA LEU A 28 20.34 -7.44 18.48
C LEU A 28 21.55 -7.71 19.40
N PRO A 29 22.04 -6.73 20.16
CA PRO A 29 23.04 -6.96 21.20
C PRO A 29 22.54 -7.93 22.27
N SER A 30 23.43 -8.74 22.85
CA SER A 30 23.08 -9.74 23.88
C SER A 30 22.28 -9.14 25.03
N ALA A 31 22.63 -7.95 25.51
CA ALA A 31 21.90 -7.28 26.56
C ALA A 31 20.43 -6.93 26.19
N MET A 32 20.13 -6.73 24.89
CA MET A 32 18.75 -6.54 24.41
C MET A 32 18.00 -7.88 24.36
N ILE A 33 18.68 -8.95 23.93
CA ILE A 33 18.11 -10.30 23.91
C ILE A 33 17.77 -10.76 25.33
N GLU A 34 18.65 -10.50 26.30
CA GLU A 34 18.39 -10.80 27.73
C GLU A 34 17.16 -10.07 28.24
N ARG A 35 16.96 -8.80 27.88
CA ARG A 35 15.73 -8.06 28.26
C ARG A 35 14.49 -8.62 27.56
N ALA A 36 14.60 -8.97 26.28
CA ALA A 36 13.50 -9.58 25.54
C ALA A 36 13.09 -10.95 26.11
N ALA A 37 14.01 -11.67 26.75
CA ALA A 37 13.74 -12.97 27.37
C ALA A 37 12.69 -12.88 28.50
N ALA A 38 12.50 -11.73 29.12
CA ALA A 38 11.46 -11.51 30.11
C ALA A 38 10.02 -11.53 29.49
N TYR A 39 9.89 -11.36 28.19
CA TYR A 39 8.62 -11.31 27.46
C TYR A 39 8.30 -12.59 26.68
N GLY A 40 9.22 -13.54 26.63
CA GLY A 40 9.08 -14.74 25.83
C GLY A 40 9.61 -15.98 26.51
N HIS A 41 9.68 -17.07 25.77
CA HIS A 41 10.28 -18.31 26.20
C HIS A 41 11.16 -18.92 25.11
N GLU A 42 12.18 -19.63 25.51
CA GLU A 42 13.05 -20.34 24.56
C GLU A 42 12.34 -21.54 23.97
N VAL A 43 12.54 -21.73 22.67
CA VAL A 43 12.11 -22.90 21.92
C VAL A 43 13.28 -23.46 21.12
N SER A 44 13.33 -24.80 20.98
CA SER A 44 14.27 -25.48 20.11
C SER A 44 13.56 -25.96 18.87
N ALA A 45 14.25 -25.90 17.74
CA ALA A 45 13.70 -26.34 16.44
C ALA A 45 14.76 -27.21 15.73
N GLU A 46 14.36 -28.39 15.32
CA GLU A 46 15.16 -29.29 14.49
C GLU A 46 15.16 -28.84 13.02
N PRO A 47 16.17 -29.21 12.22
CA PRO A 47 16.21 -28.90 10.80
C PRO A 47 14.93 -29.35 10.09
N GLY A 48 14.33 -28.45 9.29
CA GLY A 48 13.07 -28.70 8.62
C GLY A 48 11.82 -28.35 9.41
N HIS A 49 11.94 -28.09 10.72
CA HIS A 49 10.79 -27.67 11.55
C HIS A 49 10.27 -26.30 11.09
N VAL A 50 8.97 -26.23 10.83
CA VAL A 50 8.28 -25.00 10.39
C VAL A 50 7.83 -24.21 11.60
N LEU A 51 8.32 -23.00 11.74
CA LEU A 51 8.00 -22.06 12.81
C LEU A 51 6.75 -21.24 12.52
N LEU A 52 6.56 -20.86 11.24
CA LEU A 52 5.43 -20.11 10.73
C LEU A 52 5.10 -20.62 9.33
N ASN A 53 3.83 -20.87 9.04
CA ASN A 53 3.38 -21.20 7.67
C ASN A 53 2.82 -19.95 6.97
N SER A 54 3.04 -19.89 5.67
CA SER A 54 2.30 -18.98 4.82
C SER A 54 0.80 -19.32 4.86
N GLY A 55 -0.05 -18.30 5.02
CA GLY A 55 -1.49 -18.46 5.16
C GLY A 55 -2.00 -18.56 6.60
N ASP A 56 -1.17 -18.92 7.56
CA ASP A 56 -1.56 -18.98 8.97
C ASP A 56 -1.77 -17.57 9.54
N ARG A 57 -2.78 -17.42 10.41
CA ARG A 57 -3.06 -16.17 11.15
C ARG A 57 -2.35 -16.12 12.50
N GLU A 58 -1.70 -17.19 12.89
CA GLU A 58 -0.89 -17.21 14.10
C GLU A 58 0.36 -16.37 13.89
N ALA A 59 0.45 -15.27 14.63
CA ALA A 59 1.57 -14.37 14.58
C ALA A 59 2.49 -14.60 15.78
N ALA A 60 3.72 -14.98 15.52
CA ALA A 60 4.77 -15.07 16.52
C ALA A 60 6.04 -14.37 16.05
N PHE A 61 6.73 -13.75 16.98
CA PHE A 61 8.01 -13.11 16.77
C PHE A 61 9.10 -13.99 17.34
N TYR A 62 10.17 -14.23 16.58
CA TYR A 62 11.28 -15.05 17.01
C TYR A 62 12.59 -14.26 16.94
N ILE A 63 13.38 -14.31 17.99
CA ILE A 63 14.78 -13.87 17.98
C ILE A 63 15.63 -15.14 17.94
N LEU A 64 16.55 -15.23 16.97
CA LEU A 64 17.42 -16.38 16.82
C LEU A 64 18.59 -16.29 17.82
N LEU A 65 18.62 -17.21 18.75
CA LEU A 65 19.67 -17.30 19.77
C LEU A 65 20.88 -18.09 19.25
N HIS A 66 20.61 -19.14 18.46
CA HIS A 66 21.63 -19.96 17.84
C HIS A 66 21.06 -20.71 16.63
N GLY A 67 21.86 -20.87 15.57
CA GLY A 67 21.52 -21.64 14.37
C GLY A 67 21.19 -20.80 13.17
N TYR A 68 20.38 -21.35 12.25
CA TYR A 68 19.93 -20.67 11.03
C TYR A 68 18.47 -20.98 10.76
N ILE A 69 17.71 -19.95 10.38
CA ILE A 69 16.33 -20.08 9.93
C ILE A 69 16.14 -19.45 8.56
N GLU A 70 15.38 -20.12 7.70
CA GLU A 70 15.06 -19.65 6.35
C GLU A 70 13.68 -19.03 6.31
N VAL A 71 13.58 -17.96 5.56
CA VAL A 71 12.31 -17.35 5.15
C VAL A 71 12.03 -17.74 3.71
N LEU A 72 10.91 -18.40 3.48
CA LEU A 72 10.54 -19.03 2.23
C LEU A 72 9.25 -18.39 1.69
N GLU A 73 9.20 -18.14 0.39
CA GLU A 73 8.02 -17.68 -0.34
C GLU A 73 7.50 -18.79 -1.23
N ALA A 74 6.17 -19.01 -1.19
CA ALA A 74 5.53 -19.93 -2.10
C ALA A 74 5.42 -19.30 -3.49
N GLN A 75 5.90 -19.99 -4.51
CA GLN A 75 5.74 -19.61 -5.91
C GLN A 75 4.59 -20.37 -6.56
N ALA A 76 4.14 -19.91 -7.74
CA ALA A 76 3.19 -20.63 -8.58
C ALA A 76 3.66 -22.07 -8.79
N GLY A 77 2.78 -23.05 -8.50
CA GLY A 77 3.12 -24.48 -8.54
C GLY A 77 3.61 -25.07 -7.22
N GLY A 78 3.56 -24.33 -6.10
CA GLY A 78 3.87 -24.85 -4.76
C GLY A 78 5.39 -24.96 -4.45
N VAL A 79 6.26 -24.48 -5.32
CA VAL A 79 7.71 -24.46 -5.09
C VAL A 79 8.06 -23.37 -4.08
N LEU A 80 8.80 -23.73 -3.03
CA LEU A 80 9.28 -22.77 -2.04
C LEU A 80 10.61 -22.17 -2.50
N ARG A 81 10.67 -20.84 -2.58
CA ARG A 81 11.89 -20.08 -2.85
C ARG A 81 12.44 -19.48 -1.56
N SER A 82 13.70 -19.69 -1.28
CA SER A 82 14.39 -19.02 -0.17
C SER A 82 14.57 -17.51 -0.51
N LEU A 83 14.04 -16.67 0.37
CA LEU A 83 14.18 -15.23 0.29
C LEU A 83 15.40 -14.74 1.04
N LEU A 84 15.60 -15.27 2.26
CA LEU A 84 16.71 -14.90 3.13
C LEU A 84 16.93 -15.98 4.20
N VAL A 85 18.09 -15.91 4.85
CA VAL A 85 18.46 -16.76 5.98
C VAL A 85 18.85 -15.84 7.14
N HIS A 86 18.18 -16.02 8.29
CA HIS A 86 18.54 -15.35 9.54
C HIS A 86 19.59 -16.14 10.29
N ARG A 87 20.44 -15.43 11.02
CA ARG A 87 21.54 -15.96 11.86
C ARG A 87 21.43 -15.44 13.30
N ASP A 88 22.32 -15.91 14.16
CA ASP A 88 22.38 -15.56 15.58
C ASP A 88 22.24 -14.05 15.82
N GLY A 89 21.34 -13.66 16.72
CA GLY A 89 21.04 -12.28 17.07
C GLY A 89 20.05 -11.57 16.13
N GLU A 90 19.72 -12.14 15.00
CA GLU A 90 18.67 -11.60 14.12
C GLU A 90 17.27 -12.07 14.57
N PHE A 91 16.23 -11.43 14.02
CA PHE A 91 14.85 -11.72 14.40
C PHE A 91 13.93 -11.81 13.17
N THR A 92 12.85 -12.56 13.30
CA THR A 92 11.80 -12.68 12.28
C THR A 92 10.80 -11.51 12.37
N GLY A 93 9.83 -11.51 11.45
CA GLY A 93 8.66 -10.66 11.53
C GLY A 93 8.68 -9.49 10.56
N SER A 94 7.49 -8.94 10.41
CA SER A 94 7.17 -7.78 9.58
C SER A 94 6.06 -6.98 10.25
N LEU A 95 5.62 -5.90 9.63
CA LEU A 95 4.45 -5.12 10.09
C LEU A 95 3.17 -5.97 10.16
N ASP A 96 3.10 -7.09 9.44
CA ASP A 96 1.94 -8.00 9.46
C ASP A 96 1.70 -8.63 10.83
N LEU A 97 2.73 -8.69 11.70
CA LEU A 97 2.58 -9.11 13.10
C LEU A 97 1.56 -8.28 13.91
N PHE A 98 1.34 -7.02 13.53
CA PHE A 98 0.40 -6.11 14.20
C PHE A 98 -0.96 -6.04 13.51
N THR A 99 -1.16 -6.82 12.44
CA THR A 99 -2.40 -6.88 11.68
C THR A 99 -2.99 -8.29 11.76
N ASP A 100 -4.29 -8.44 11.46
CA ASP A 100 -4.92 -9.77 11.41
C ASP A 100 -4.71 -10.48 10.06
N ARG A 101 -3.63 -10.12 9.36
CA ARG A 101 -3.29 -10.72 8.07
C ARG A 101 -2.65 -12.08 8.23
N PRO A 102 -2.94 -13.00 7.30
CA PRO A 102 -2.19 -14.24 7.19
C PRO A 102 -0.70 -13.97 6.93
N ASN A 103 0.16 -14.84 7.44
CA ASN A 103 1.58 -14.81 7.14
C ASN A 103 1.80 -14.92 5.63
N SER A 104 2.59 -14.01 5.06
CA SER A 104 2.91 -14.04 3.62
C SER A 104 4.06 -14.99 3.27
N VAL A 105 4.78 -15.49 4.27
CA VAL A 105 5.96 -16.34 4.12
C VAL A 105 5.93 -17.51 5.07
N THR A 106 6.65 -18.58 4.72
CA THR A 106 6.96 -19.70 5.61
C THR A 106 8.32 -19.47 6.24
N VAL A 107 8.44 -19.70 7.54
CA VAL A 107 9.71 -19.65 8.27
C VAL A 107 10.06 -21.04 8.79
N ARG A 108 11.26 -21.54 8.47
CA ARG A 108 11.69 -22.90 8.75
C ARG A 108 13.12 -22.92 9.31
N ALA A 109 13.40 -23.77 10.28
CA ALA A 109 14.74 -24.00 10.75
C ALA A 109 15.57 -24.76 9.69
N SER A 110 16.76 -24.27 9.37
CA SER A 110 17.70 -24.92 8.42
C SER A 110 18.73 -25.79 9.14
N THR A 111 19.03 -25.46 10.39
CA THR A 111 19.92 -26.20 11.29
C THR A 111 19.24 -26.42 12.64
N PRO A 112 19.77 -27.26 13.53
CA PRO A 112 19.34 -27.27 14.93
C PRO A 112 19.44 -25.85 15.47
N SER A 113 18.32 -25.28 15.93
CA SER A 113 18.23 -23.86 16.26
C SER A 113 17.60 -23.67 17.64
N ARG A 114 18.05 -22.63 18.34
CA ARG A 114 17.45 -22.14 19.59
C ARG A 114 16.91 -20.73 19.32
N LEU A 115 15.67 -20.49 19.71
CA LEU A 115 14.98 -19.24 19.47
C LEU A 115 14.27 -18.77 20.73
N LEU A 116 14.15 -17.46 20.87
CA LEU A 116 13.25 -16.84 21.83
C LEU A 116 11.94 -16.53 21.10
N ARG A 117 10.84 -17.15 21.53
CA ARG A 117 9.51 -16.94 20.95
C ARG A 117 8.72 -15.95 21.80
N LEU A 118 8.22 -14.90 21.17
CA LEU A 118 7.29 -13.94 21.76
C LEU A 118 5.94 -14.03 21.02
N SER A 119 4.85 -14.02 21.77
CA SER A 119 3.52 -13.81 21.19
C SER A 119 3.35 -12.37 20.70
N ARG A 120 2.32 -12.09 19.90
CA ARG A 120 1.99 -10.72 19.49
C ARG A 120 1.88 -9.76 20.68
N GLY A 121 1.09 -10.11 21.69
CA GLY A 121 0.90 -9.26 22.87
C GLY A 121 2.17 -9.04 23.67
N ALA A 122 3.05 -10.06 23.76
CA ALA A 122 4.36 -9.93 24.37
C ALA A 122 5.29 -8.99 23.61
N LEU A 123 5.26 -9.05 22.27
CA LEU A 123 6.00 -8.11 21.42
C LEU A 123 5.46 -6.68 21.55
N GLU A 124 4.15 -6.49 21.61
CA GLU A 124 3.52 -5.19 21.86
C GLU A 124 3.95 -4.60 23.21
N SER A 125 3.95 -5.40 24.28
CA SER A 125 4.45 -4.98 25.59
C SER A 125 5.93 -4.59 25.54
N LEU A 126 6.77 -5.42 24.90
CA LEU A 126 8.19 -5.13 24.73
C LEU A 126 8.41 -3.79 24.00
N ILE A 127 7.67 -3.53 22.93
CA ILE A 127 7.78 -2.29 22.15
C ILE A 127 7.34 -1.08 22.97
N LEU A 128 6.35 -1.21 23.84
CA LEU A 128 5.87 -0.12 24.69
C LEU A 128 6.85 0.18 25.83
N GLU A 129 7.53 -0.83 26.36
CA GLU A 129 8.35 -0.69 27.56
C GLU A 129 9.84 -0.49 27.26
N ASP A 130 10.38 -1.06 26.16
CA ASP A 130 11.80 -0.91 25.77
C ASP A 130 11.91 -0.04 24.50
N ARG A 131 11.93 1.28 24.66
CA ARG A 131 12.02 2.22 23.56
C ARG A 131 13.23 2.01 22.62
N PRO A 132 14.47 1.74 23.10
CA PRO A 132 15.59 1.46 22.21
C PRO A 132 15.39 0.21 21.35
N MET A 133 14.80 -0.85 21.90
CA MET A 133 14.48 -2.07 21.16
C MET A 133 13.34 -1.84 20.16
N ALA A 134 12.29 -1.10 20.57
CA ALA A 134 11.19 -0.72 19.69
C ALA A 134 11.69 0.00 18.43
N GLU A 135 12.61 0.95 18.57
CA GLU A 135 13.17 1.70 17.46
C GLU A 135 13.87 0.78 16.44
N ILE A 136 14.65 -0.19 16.91
CA ILE A 136 15.35 -1.15 16.04
C ILE A 136 14.34 -2.07 15.33
N ILE A 137 13.41 -2.66 16.08
CA ILE A 137 12.43 -3.61 15.53
C ILE A 137 11.51 -2.94 14.52
N LEU A 138 10.91 -1.80 14.88
CA LEU A 138 9.97 -1.09 14.00
C LEU A 138 10.67 -0.56 12.74
N ARG A 139 11.89 -0.02 12.87
CA ARG A 139 12.70 0.38 11.72
C ARG A 139 12.98 -0.79 10.79
N ALA A 140 13.38 -1.94 11.33
CA ALA A 140 13.63 -3.15 10.55
C ALA A 140 12.35 -3.61 9.82
N PHE A 141 11.20 -3.62 10.49
CA PHE A 141 9.92 -4.01 9.90
C PHE A 141 9.51 -3.09 8.73
N VAL A 142 9.66 -1.78 8.90
CA VAL A 142 9.40 -0.82 7.82
C VAL A 142 10.32 -1.06 6.63
N LEU A 143 11.63 -1.23 6.87
CA LEU A 143 12.61 -1.46 5.82
C LEU A 143 12.40 -2.80 5.10
N ARG A 144 12.05 -3.87 5.83
CA ARG A 144 11.69 -5.19 5.24
C ARG A 144 10.47 -5.06 4.35
N ARG A 145 9.46 -4.32 4.79
CA ARG A 145 8.26 -4.09 3.99
C ARG A 145 8.60 -3.39 2.67
N ILE A 146 9.38 -2.31 2.72
CA ILE A 146 9.85 -1.58 1.54
C ILE A 146 10.71 -2.50 0.65
N GLY A 147 11.60 -3.30 1.23
CA GLY A 147 12.46 -4.25 0.51
C GLY A 147 11.65 -5.34 -0.19
N TYR A 148 10.69 -5.94 0.51
CA TYR A 148 9.80 -6.97 -0.02
C TYR A 148 8.97 -6.46 -1.21
N LEU A 149 8.41 -5.26 -1.09
CA LEU A 149 7.64 -4.62 -2.17
C LEU A 149 8.51 -4.31 -3.41
N ARG A 150 9.80 -3.97 -3.21
CA ARG A 150 10.74 -3.71 -4.33
C ARG A 150 11.20 -4.98 -5.05
N GLN A 151 11.24 -6.13 -4.37
CA GLN A 151 11.71 -7.40 -4.92
C GLN A 151 10.64 -8.20 -5.65
N ARG A 152 9.37 -7.83 -5.53
CA ARG A 152 8.30 -8.48 -6.29
C ARG A 152 8.50 -8.23 -7.78
N PRO A 153 8.48 -9.27 -8.62
CA PRO A 153 8.78 -9.16 -10.06
C PRO A 153 7.81 -8.25 -10.83
N TYR A 154 6.69 -7.89 -10.24
CA TYR A 154 5.66 -7.06 -10.84
C TYR A 154 5.92 -5.55 -10.77
N GLY A 155 6.83 -5.08 -9.91
CA GLY A 155 7.21 -3.66 -9.83
C GLY A 155 7.89 -3.11 -11.08
N GLY A 156 8.36 -3.98 -11.97
CA GLY A 156 8.99 -3.59 -13.24
C GLY A 156 8.17 -3.92 -14.50
N ALA A 157 7.09 -4.69 -14.37
CA ALA A 157 6.35 -5.18 -15.53
C ALA A 157 5.42 -4.11 -16.15
N ILE A 158 4.80 -3.27 -15.31
CA ILE A 158 3.92 -2.19 -15.78
C ILE A 158 4.70 -1.12 -16.56
N LEU A 159 5.99 -0.91 -16.24
CA LEU A 159 6.86 0.00 -16.99
C LEU A 159 7.50 -0.63 -18.25
N ARG A 160 7.34 -1.94 -18.46
CA ARG A 160 7.89 -2.66 -19.60
C ARG A 160 6.84 -3.15 -20.60
N SER A 161 5.65 -2.60 -20.59
CA SER A 161 4.62 -2.90 -21.59
C SER A 161 4.93 -2.32 -22.99
N THR A 162 6.21 -2.30 -23.36
CA THR A 162 6.61 -2.25 -24.77
C THR A 162 7.27 -3.58 -25.10
N ALA A 163 6.52 -4.46 -25.74
CA ALA A 163 6.95 -5.68 -26.39
C ALA A 163 7.27 -6.90 -25.50
N ARG A 164 6.23 -7.67 -25.14
CA ARG A 164 6.25 -9.14 -25.28
C ARG A 164 4.82 -9.65 -25.42
N ALA A 165 4.45 -9.98 -26.63
CA ALA A 165 3.22 -10.72 -26.92
C ALA A 165 3.26 -12.08 -26.19
N GLY A 166 2.27 -12.31 -25.31
CA GLY A 166 2.04 -13.62 -24.68
C GLY A 166 2.11 -13.69 -23.14
N GLN A 167 2.29 -12.58 -22.42
CA GLN A 167 2.15 -12.56 -20.96
C GLN A 167 0.92 -11.71 -20.58
N GLU A 168 -0.03 -12.32 -19.90
CA GLU A 168 -1.19 -11.62 -19.33
C GLU A 168 -0.67 -10.54 -18.34
N ASP A 169 -1.22 -9.33 -18.45
CA ASP A 169 -0.91 -8.25 -17.50
C ASP A 169 -1.34 -8.66 -16.08
N PRO A 170 -0.53 -8.36 -15.07
CA PRO A 170 -0.85 -8.80 -13.70
C PRO A 170 -2.09 -8.09 -13.18
N VAL A 171 -3.03 -8.85 -12.62
CA VAL A 171 -4.19 -8.32 -11.91
C VAL A 171 -3.74 -7.59 -10.65
N MET A 172 -4.10 -6.31 -10.53
CA MET A 172 -3.79 -5.51 -9.33
C MET A 172 -4.73 -5.87 -8.18
N ASP A 173 -4.27 -5.83 -6.95
CA ASP A 173 -5.16 -5.91 -5.79
C ASP A 173 -6.07 -4.69 -5.73
N LEU A 174 -5.50 -3.52 -6.02
CA LEU A 174 -6.20 -2.24 -6.00
C LEU A 174 -5.73 -1.31 -7.11
N ALA A 175 -6.67 -0.74 -7.86
CA ALA A 175 -6.43 0.44 -8.68
C ALA A 175 -7.08 1.67 -8.04
N VAL A 176 -6.29 2.71 -7.83
CA VAL A 176 -6.73 4.02 -7.34
C VAL A 176 -6.79 4.97 -8.52
N ILE A 177 -7.95 5.52 -8.81
CA ILE A 177 -8.19 6.42 -9.94
C ILE A 177 -8.29 7.85 -9.42
N GLY A 178 -7.27 8.64 -9.70
CA GLY A 178 -7.14 10.05 -9.28
C GLY A 178 -5.97 10.29 -8.33
N GLY A 179 -5.03 11.14 -8.73
CA GLY A 179 -3.80 11.48 -7.99
C GLY A 179 -3.93 12.71 -7.08
N GLY A 180 -5.15 13.04 -6.65
CA GLY A 180 -5.40 14.07 -5.65
C GLY A 180 -5.05 13.59 -4.22
N PRO A 181 -5.28 14.45 -3.18
CA PRO A 181 -4.94 14.13 -1.78
C PRO A 181 -5.56 12.83 -1.28
N ALA A 182 -6.81 12.54 -1.64
CA ALA A 182 -7.50 11.29 -1.25
C ALA A 182 -6.85 10.06 -1.90
N GLY A 183 -6.58 10.12 -3.21
CA GLY A 183 -5.98 9.01 -3.95
C GLY A 183 -4.55 8.73 -3.55
N LEU A 184 -3.74 9.78 -3.34
CA LEU A 184 -2.37 9.62 -2.86
C LEU A 184 -2.33 9.03 -1.44
N ALA A 185 -3.23 9.46 -0.55
CA ALA A 185 -3.35 8.87 0.78
C ALA A 185 -3.75 7.38 0.67
N ALA A 186 -4.79 7.06 -0.10
CA ALA A 186 -5.21 5.68 -0.31
C ALA A 186 -4.05 4.83 -0.88
N ALA A 187 -3.38 5.30 -1.92
CA ALA A 187 -2.28 4.56 -2.55
C ALA A 187 -1.08 4.36 -1.62
N ALA A 188 -0.70 5.38 -0.85
CA ALA A 188 0.38 5.27 0.11
C ALA A 188 0.08 4.24 1.21
N TYR A 189 -1.11 4.32 1.81
CA TYR A 189 -1.48 3.41 2.89
C TYR A 189 -1.70 1.98 2.39
N THR A 190 -2.40 1.76 1.28
CA THR A 190 -2.61 0.41 0.73
C THR A 190 -1.30 -0.25 0.33
N ALA A 191 -0.40 0.48 -0.32
CA ALA A 191 0.92 -0.04 -0.66
C ALA A 191 1.77 -0.30 0.60
N SER A 192 1.73 0.58 1.61
CA SER A 192 2.44 0.35 2.88
C SER A 192 1.93 -0.89 3.61
N GLU A 193 0.67 -1.23 3.42
CA GLU A 193 0.05 -2.44 3.94
C GLU A 193 0.19 -3.66 3.01
N GLY A 194 0.86 -3.54 1.85
CA GLY A 194 1.31 -4.62 0.96
C GLY A 194 0.36 -5.05 -0.11
N LEU A 195 -0.68 -4.28 -0.38
CA LEU A 195 -1.48 -4.50 -1.57
C LEU A 195 -0.72 -4.07 -2.82
N GLN A 196 -0.84 -4.85 -3.89
CA GLN A 196 -0.38 -4.44 -5.21
C GLN A 196 -1.27 -3.29 -5.68
N THR A 197 -0.77 -2.07 -5.46
CA THR A 197 -1.54 -0.84 -5.66
C THR A 197 -1.04 -0.09 -6.88
N LEU A 198 -1.94 0.21 -7.80
CA LEU A 198 -1.72 1.09 -8.92
C LEU A 198 -2.48 2.40 -8.71
N LEU A 199 -1.82 3.53 -8.84
CA LEU A 199 -2.45 4.87 -8.89
C LEU A 199 -2.41 5.39 -10.32
N VAL A 200 -3.57 5.70 -10.87
CA VAL A 200 -3.73 6.36 -12.18
C VAL A 200 -4.07 7.83 -11.97
N GLY A 201 -3.31 8.70 -12.60
CA GLY A 201 -3.42 10.15 -12.44
C GLY A 201 -2.38 10.70 -11.46
N GLY A 202 -2.30 12.00 -11.33
CA GLY A 202 -1.31 12.69 -10.52
C GLY A 202 -0.43 13.62 -11.36
N SER A 203 0.59 14.20 -10.72
CA SER A 203 1.47 15.22 -11.31
C SER A 203 0.71 16.43 -11.84
N LEU A 204 -0.26 16.90 -11.09
CA LEU A 204 -0.90 18.18 -11.39
C LEU A 204 0.16 19.27 -11.33
N SER A 205 0.42 19.88 -12.46
CA SER A 205 1.13 21.15 -12.52
C SER A 205 0.35 22.17 -11.69
N CYS A 206 1.04 22.88 -10.83
CA CYS A 206 0.47 24.02 -10.12
C CYS A 206 -0.12 24.98 -11.18
N GLY A 207 -1.44 25.10 -11.25
CA GLY A 207 -2.11 26.03 -12.15
C GLY A 207 -3.23 25.47 -13.02
N ASP A 208 -3.37 24.16 -13.18
CA ASP A 208 -4.33 23.61 -14.14
C ASP A 208 -5.74 23.34 -13.56
N ALA A 209 -5.95 23.52 -12.27
CA ALA A 209 -7.27 23.47 -11.65
C ALA A 209 -7.67 24.85 -11.13
N PRO A 210 -8.51 25.62 -11.88
CA PRO A 210 -8.95 26.93 -11.42
C PRO A 210 -9.81 26.77 -10.16
N GLY A 211 -9.35 27.36 -9.06
CA GLY A 211 -10.13 27.53 -7.83
C GLY A 211 -9.90 26.50 -6.73
N LEU A 212 -8.92 25.63 -6.85
CA LEU A 212 -8.51 24.75 -5.76
C LEU A 212 -7.30 25.33 -5.01
N ASP A 213 -7.56 26.25 -4.11
CA ASP A 213 -6.66 26.57 -2.99
C ASP A 213 -6.65 25.38 -2.03
N LEU A 214 -6.12 24.24 -2.49
CA LEU A 214 -6.10 22.96 -1.77
C LEU A 214 -5.45 23.09 -0.39
N LEU A 215 -4.51 24.02 -0.22
CA LEU A 215 -3.77 24.20 1.02
C LEU A 215 -4.32 25.31 1.92
N ASN A 216 -5.27 26.13 1.48
CA ASN A 216 -5.83 27.20 2.34
C ASN A 216 -6.53 26.65 3.61
N GLY A 217 -6.84 25.38 3.64
CA GLY A 217 -7.40 24.70 4.80
C GLY A 217 -6.39 23.82 5.58
N PHE A 218 -5.11 23.80 5.19
CA PHE A 218 -4.13 22.98 5.89
C PHE A 218 -3.48 23.79 7.02
N PRO A 219 -3.62 23.39 8.31
CA PRO A 219 -3.03 24.12 9.42
C PRO A 219 -1.50 24.27 9.26
N GLY A 220 -0.99 25.49 9.38
CA GLY A 220 0.44 25.77 9.30
C GLY A 220 0.96 26.03 7.89
N THR A 221 0.11 26.06 6.87
CA THR A 221 0.51 26.51 5.51
C THR A 221 0.40 28.02 5.39
N ILE A 222 1.39 28.61 4.71
CA ILE A 222 1.40 30.03 4.36
C ILE A 222 0.54 30.18 3.09
N THR A 223 -0.42 31.08 3.11
CA THR A 223 -1.25 31.43 1.95
C THR A 223 -0.40 31.74 0.72
N GLY A 224 -0.70 31.12 -0.41
CA GLY A 224 0.02 31.34 -1.68
C GLY A 224 1.12 30.34 -2.01
N LEU A 225 1.31 29.28 -1.20
CA LEU A 225 2.17 28.17 -1.59
C LEU A 225 1.46 27.28 -2.62
N CYS A 226 2.09 27.05 -3.74
CA CYS A 226 1.64 26.08 -4.73
C CYS A 226 1.60 24.66 -4.15
N ASP A 227 0.53 23.95 -4.36
CA ASP A 227 0.29 22.57 -3.88
C ASP A 227 1.28 21.54 -4.47
N GLY A 228 1.93 21.88 -5.58
CA GLY A 228 2.80 21.01 -6.34
C GLY A 228 3.92 20.33 -5.52
N PRO A 229 4.67 21.04 -4.66
CA PRO A 229 5.71 20.42 -3.85
C PRO A 229 5.17 19.41 -2.83
N LEU A 230 4.00 19.64 -2.24
CA LEU A 230 3.39 18.73 -1.27
C LEU A 230 2.87 17.47 -1.97
N LEU A 231 2.18 17.62 -3.08
CA LEU A 231 1.69 16.49 -3.88
C LEU A 231 2.84 15.65 -4.42
N ARG A 232 3.93 16.26 -4.92
CA ARG A 232 5.13 15.52 -5.32
C ARG A 232 5.74 14.72 -4.17
N ARG A 233 5.82 15.28 -2.98
CA ARG A 233 6.30 14.54 -1.79
C ARG A 233 5.38 13.36 -1.45
N ALA A 234 4.07 13.53 -1.57
CA ALA A 234 3.10 12.46 -1.36
C ALA A 234 3.20 11.37 -2.45
N GLU A 235 3.43 11.75 -3.71
CA GLU A 235 3.74 10.80 -4.79
C GLU A 235 5.03 10.02 -4.51
N ASP A 236 6.10 10.72 -4.12
CA ASP A 236 7.37 10.08 -3.77
C ASP A 236 7.22 9.14 -2.57
N GLN A 237 6.43 9.53 -1.58
CA GLN A 237 6.10 8.67 -0.44
C GLN A 237 5.34 7.43 -0.88
N SER A 238 4.32 7.58 -1.72
CA SER A 238 3.54 6.46 -2.26
C SER A 238 4.43 5.48 -3.04
N ARG A 239 5.35 5.98 -3.87
CA ARG A 239 6.34 5.16 -4.58
C ARG A 239 7.28 4.42 -3.64
N ARG A 240 7.75 5.10 -2.57
CA ARG A 240 8.61 4.47 -1.55
C ARG A 240 7.92 3.32 -0.83
N PHE A 241 6.61 3.41 -0.62
CA PHE A 241 5.82 2.35 -0.04
C PHE A 241 5.44 1.24 -1.04
N GLY A 242 5.80 1.39 -2.32
CA GLY A 242 5.63 0.37 -3.35
C GLY A 242 4.39 0.54 -4.22
N ALA A 243 3.68 1.68 -4.15
CA ALA A 243 2.63 1.98 -5.10
C ALA A 243 3.21 2.23 -6.50
N HIS A 244 2.56 1.67 -7.51
CA HIS A 244 2.83 2.00 -8.90
C HIS A 244 2.03 3.24 -9.27
N LEU A 245 2.70 4.24 -9.83
CA LEU A 245 2.06 5.48 -10.25
C LEU A 245 2.16 5.62 -11.77
N LEU A 246 1.02 5.86 -12.41
CA LEU A 246 0.90 6.26 -13.80
C LEU A 246 0.49 7.75 -13.84
N PRO A 247 1.46 8.67 -13.68
CA PRO A 247 1.19 10.10 -13.70
C PRO A 247 0.77 10.53 -15.11
N LEU A 248 -0.03 11.60 -15.18
CA LEU A 248 -0.50 12.20 -16.44
C LEU A 248 -1.35 11.26 -17.30
N ARG A 249 -1.85 10.17 -16.74
CA ARG A 249 -2.79 9.25 -17.39
C ARG A 249 -4.19 9.47 -16.85
N THR A 250 -5.18 9.29 -17.72
CA THR A 250 -6.59 9.36 -17.37
C THR A 250 -7.28 8.06 -17.72
N VAL A 251 -8.28 7.70 -16.94
CA VAL A 251 -9.19 6.60 -17.27
C VAL A 251 -10.31 7.18 -18.13
N ASN A 252 -10.57 6.55 -19.27
CA ASN A 252 -11.62 6.94 -20.18
C ASN A 252 -12.79 5.96 -20.25
N ARG A 253 -12.61 4.73 -19.74
CA ARG A 253 -13.65 3.70 -19.75
C ARG A 253 -13.47 2.75 -18.58
N PHE A 254 -14.59 2.30 -18.04
CA PHE A 254 -14.69 1.29 -16.99
C PHE A 254 -15.67 0.19 -17.42
N ASP A 255 -15.38 -1.06 -17.09
CA ASP A 255 -16.27 -2.21 -17.23
C ASP A 255 -16.45 -2.85 -15.85
N GLY A 256 -17.63 -2.66 -15.27
CA GLY A 256 -18.05 -3.24 -14.00
C GLY A 256 -18.78 -4.57 -14.13
N GLY A 257 -19.00 -5.04 -15.36
CA GLY A 257 -19.70 -6.31 -15.63
C GLY A 257 -18.83 -7.57 -15.50
N CYS A 258 -17.53 -7.42 -15.23
CA CYS A 258 -16.59 -8.53 -15.07
C CYS A 258 -15.81 -8.41 -13.76
N TYR A 259 -15.27 -9.54 -13.31
CA TYR A 259 -14.33 -9.58 -12.19
C TYR A 259 -13.13 -10.46 -12.57
N PRO A 260 -11.87 -9.98 -12.43
CA PRO A 260 -11.47 -8.65 -11.96
C PRO A 260 -12.02 -7.51 -12.81
N TYR A 261 -12.18 -6.32 -12.21
CA TYR A 261 -12.65 -5.11 -12.88
C TYR A 261 -11.66 -4.63 -13.91
N ARG A 262 -12.15 -4.05 -15.02
CA ARG A 262 -11.33 -3.54 -16.12
C ARG A 262 -11.48 -2.03 -16.28
N VAL A 263 -10.34 -1.35 -16.35
CA VAL A 263 -10.28 0.08 -16.69
C VAL A 263 -9.37 0.29 -17.88
N TRP A 264 -9.78 1.18 -18.80
CA TRP A 264 -8.97 1.56 -19.96
C TRP A 264 -8.45 2.98 -19.77
N LEU A 265 -7.17 3.13 -20.06
CA LEU A 265 -6.49 4.42 -20.06
C LEU A 265 -6.67 5.15 -21.40
N ASP A 266 -6.28 6.42 -21.40
CA ASP A 266 -6.29 7.31 -22.55
C ASP A 266 -5.40 6.86 -23.72
N ASP A 267 -4.39 6.01 -23.45
CA ASP A 267 -3.53 5.41 -24.48
C ASP A 267 -4.01 4.03 -24.96
N GLY A 268 -5.17 3.57 -24.51
CA GLY A 268 -5.76 2.27 -24.84
C GLY A 268 -5.24 1.10 -24.01
N GLN A 269 -4.31 1.32 -23.07
CA GLN A 269 -3.88 0.28 -22.14
C GLN A 269 -5.06 -0.12 -21.24
N MET A 270 -5.25 -1.43 -21.04
CA MET A 270 -6.24 -1.98 -20.11
C MET A 270 -5.54 -2.43 -18.83
N ILE A 271 -6.18 -2.18 -17.69
CA ILE A 271 -5.74 -2.58 -16.36
C ILE A 271 -6.81 -3.44 -15.74
N GLU A 272 -6.42 -4.57 -15.17
CA GLU A 272 -7.30 -5.41 -14.36
C GLU A 272 -6.99 -5.22 -12.87
N ALA A 273 -8.05 -5.03 -12.05
CA ALA A 273 -7.93 -4.88 -10.61
C ALA A 273 -9.05 -5.59 -9.87
N ARG A 274 -8.72 -6.20 -8.72
CA ARG A 274 -9.70 -6.86 -7.85
C ARG A 274 -10.57 -5.87 -7.08
N SER A 275 -10.09 -4.66 -6.90
CA SER A 275 -10.79 -3.58 -6.21
C SER A 275 -10.42 -2.23 -6.81
N LEU A 276 -11.32 -1.25 -6.68
CA LEU A 276 -11.11 0.11 -7.17
C LEU A 276 -11.38 1.14 -6.08
N ILE A 277 -10.58 2.21 -6.04
CA ILE A 277 -10.92 3.45 -5.33
C ILE A 277 -11.04 4.57 -6.35
N VAL A 278 -12.23 5.17 -6.44
CA VAL A 278 -12.50 6.37 -7.25
C VAL A 278 -12.20 7.60 -6.39
N ALA A 279 -11.14 8.32 -6.75
CA ALA A 279 -10.65 9.53 -6.08
C ALA A 279 -10.42 10.68 -7.10
N THR A 280 -11.19 10.69 -8.18
CA THR A 280 -11.04 11.60 -9.33
C THR A 280 -11.38 13.06 -9.01
N GLY A 281 -12.00 13.31 -7.85
CA GLY A 281 -12.33 14.65 -7.41
C GLY A 281 -13.42 15.32 -8.26
N THR A 282 -13.24 16.60 -8.49
CA THR A 282 -14.19 17.45 -9.22
C THR A 282 -13.52 18.14 -10.40
N GLN A 283 -14.33 18.51 -11.39
CA GLN A 283 -13.92 19.28 -12.55
C GLN A 283 -14.84 20.49 -12.75
N ALA A 284 -14.40 21.48 -13.52
CA ALA A 284 -15.25 22.58 -13.93
C ALA A 284 -16.33 22.04 -14.89
N GLY A 285 -17.58 22.39 -14.63
CA GLY A 285 -18.68 22.04 -15.56
C GLY A 285 -18.61 22.86 -16.84
N ASP A 286 -19.17 22.34 -17.94
CA ASP A 286 -19.11 22.91 -19.28
C ASP A 286 -19.97 24.17 -19.46
N GLY A 287 -20.63 24.66 -18.41
CA GLY A 287 -21.52 25.86 -18.46
C GLY A 287 -20.79 27.16 -18.12
N ALA A 288 -21.27 28.28 -18.68
CA ALA A 288 -20.81 29.64 -18.40
C ALA A 288 -20.96 30.11 -16.94
N GLY A 289 -21.48 29.25 -16.05
CA GLY A 289 -21.53 29.43 -14.60
C GLY A 289 -20.50 28.50 -13.97
N LYS A 290 -19.81 28.95 -12.91
CA LYS A 290 -18.79 28.19 -12.11
C LYS A 290 -19.39 26.98 -11.40
N SER A 291 -20.15 26.10 -12.08
CA SER A 291 -20.62 24.85 -11.51
C SER A 291 -19.46 23.86 -11.44
N VAL A 292 -19.26 23.25 -10.28
CA VAL A 292 -18.28 22.21 -10.05
C VAL A 292 -19.03 20.88 -10.05
N GLN A 293 -18.61 19.94 -10.90
CA GLN A 293 -19.20 18.61 -11.03
C GLN A 293 -18.19 17.54 -10.62
N ALA A 294 -18.67 16.37 -10.24
CA ALA A 294 -17.80 15.24 -10.00
C ALA A 294 -17.15 14.76 -11.31
N ASN A 295 -15.88 14.39 -11.27
CA ASN A 295 -15.17 13.84 -12.43
C ASN A 295 -15.40 12.33 -12.53
N THR A 296 -16.63 11.92 -12.90
CA THR A 296 -17.13 10.53 -12.86
C THR A 296 -17.79 10.09 -14.16
N ALA A 297 -17.81 10.92 -15.20
CA ALA A 297 -18.45 10.61 -16.47
C ALA A 297 -17.90 9.33 -17.14
N TRP A 298 -16.64 8.99 -16.91
CA TRP A 298 -15.99 7.79 -17.43
C TRP A 298 -16.53 6.49 -16.84
N LEU A 299 -17.32 6.56 -15.76
CA LEU A 299 -17.99 5.41 -15.13
C LEU A 299 -19.23 4.95 -15.91
N ASP A 300 -19.76 5.76 -16.84
CA ASP A 300 -20.82 5.42 -17.79
C ASP A 300 -22.05 4.72 -17.15
N GLY A 301 -22.46 5.20 -15.97
CA GLY A 301 -23.65 4.70 -15.26
C GLY A 301 -23.45 3.39 -14.48
N TRP A 302 -22.24 2.87 -14.37
CA TRP A 302 -21.96 1.66 -13.58
C TRP A 302 -22.15 1.85 -12.07
N LEU A 303 -22.03 3.09 -11.57
CA LEU A 303 -22.20 3.40 -10.16
C LEU A 303 -23.37 4.38 -9.97
N ASP A 304 -24.07 4.23 -8.84
CA ASP A 304 -25.12 5.15 -8.45
C ASP A 304 -24.54 6.52 -8.09
N THR A 305 -25.04 7.57 -8.73
CA THR A 305 -24.61 8.95 -8.54
C THR A 305 -25.80 9.86 -8.29
N ASP A 306 -25.56 11.02 -7.69
CA ASP A 306 -26.53 12.10 -7.66
C ASP A 306 -26.60 12.89 -8.99
N ASP A 307 -27.48 13.88 -9.07
CA ASP A 307 -27.70 14.72 -10.25
C ASP A 307 -26.44 15.52 -10.68
N GLN A 308 -25.45 15.65 -9.81
CA GLN A 308 -24.16 16.31 -10.07
C GLN A 308 -23.03 15.33 -10.36
N GLY A 309 -23.33 14.03 -10.41
CA GLY A 309 -22.38 12.95 -10.69
C GLY A 309 -21.57 12.50 -9.49
N TYR A 310 -21.86 12.96 -8.25
CA TYR A 310 -21.17 12.47 -7.07
C TYR A 310 -21.62 11.05 -6.71
N ILE A 311 -20.66 10.17 -6.44
CA ILE A 311 -20.93 8.76 -6.20
C ILE A 311 -21.56 8.57 -4.81
N HIS A 312 -22.70 7.88 -4.76
CA HIS A 312 -23.30 7.41 -3.52
C HIS A 312 -22.48 6.29 -2.90
N THR A 313 -22.32 6.33 -1.57
CA THR A 313 -21.55 5.31 -0.83
C THR A 313 -22.27 4.90 0.46
N GLY A 314 -21.92 3.73 0.98
CA GLY A 314 -22.49 3.22 2.21
C GLY A 314 -23.97 2.87 2.08
N LEU A 315 -24.76 3.16 3.10
CA LEU A 315 -26.20 2.86 3.12
C LEU A 315 -26.98 3.54 2.00
N ALA A 316 -26.51 4.70 1.53
CA ALA A 316 -27.17 5.44 0.44
C ALA A 316 -27.04 4.71 -0.91
N ALA A 317 -25.97 3.94 -1.11
CA ALA A 317 -25.75 3.21 -2.36
C ALA A 317 -26.41 1.83 -2.37
N ALA A 318 -26.33 1.09 -1.27
CA ALA A 318 -26.67 -0.34 -1.28
C ALA A 318 -28.10 -0.65 -0.89
N GLY A 319 -28.86 0.27 -0.26
CA GLY A 319 -30.16 -0.03 0.31
C GLY A 319 -30.16 -1.17 1.35
N SER A 320 -28.98 -1.60 1.77
CA SER A 320 -28.71 -2.76 2.63
C SER A 320 -28.04 -2.34 3.94
N MET A 321 -28.46 -2.95 5.04
CA MET A 321 -27.83 -2.74 6.36
C MET A 321 -26.36 -3.25 6.45
N GLN A 322 -25.83 -3.90 5.44
CA GLN A 322 -24.46 -4.44 5.38
C GLN A 322 -23.51 -3.57 4.55
N ALA A 323 -23.96 -2.43 4.03
CA ALA A 323 -23.12 -1.54 3.26
C ALA A 323 -21.94 -1.03 4.07
N ARG A 324 -20.75 -1.13 3.48
CA ARG A 324 -19.51 -0.63 4.07
C ARG A 324 -19.37 0.86 3.78
N ASP A 325 -18.88 1.61 4.76
CA ASP A 325 -18.52 3.01 4.53
C ASP A 325 -17.61 3.12 3.29
N TYR A 326 -17.78 4.17 2.49
CA TYR A 326 -17.08 4.41 1.23
C TYR A 326 -17.32 3.40 0.09
N GLU A 327 -17.98 2.27 0.30
CA GLU A 327 -18.34 1.33 -0.78
C GLU A 327 -19.49 1.88 -1.61
N SER A 328 -19.35 1.81 -2.93
CA SER A 328 -20.37 2.26 -3.89
C SER A 328 -21.50 1.23 -4.04
N SER A 329 -22.35 1.41 -5.04
CA SER A 329 -23.38 0.43 -5.42
C SER A 329 -22.81 -0.87 -6.00
N GLN A 330 -21.52 -0.89 -6.38
CA GLN A 330 -20.82 -2.08 -6.85
C GLN A 330 -19.86 -2.59 -5.76
N PRO A 331 -19.91 -3.90 -5.39
CA PRO A 331 -19.03 -4.50 -4.40
C PRO A 331 -17.54 -4.32 -4.76
N GLY A 332 -16.70 -3.94 -3.81
CA GLY A 332 -15.25 -3.77 -4.04
C GLY A 332 -14.85 -2.51 -4.78
N ILE A 333 -15.79 -1.64 -5.11
CA ILE A 333 -15.55 -0.31 -5.67
C ILE A 333 -15.91 0.74 -4.63
N PHE A 334 -14.93 1.56 -4.28
CA PHE A 334 -15.03 2.57 -3.23
C PHE A 334 -14.87 3.96 -3.82
N ALA A 335 -15.52 4.97 -3.22
CA ALA A 335 -15.34 6.36 -3.59
C ALA A 335 -14.87 7.17 -2.37
N VAL A 336 -13.90 8.05 -2.58
CA VAL A 336 -13.32 8.90 -1.53
C VAL A 336 -13.05 10.32 -2.02
N GLY A 337 -13.00 11.25 -1.08
CA GLY A 337 -12.73 12.64 -1.36
C GLY A 337 -13.87 13.31 -2.15
N ALA A 338 -13.54 14.32 -2.92
CA ALA A 338 -14.52 15.19 -3.57
C ALA A 338 -15.37 14.53 -4.67
N ALA A 339 -15.05 13.30 -5.10
CA ALA A 339 -15.87 12.51 -6.03
C ALA A 339 -17.10 11.87 -5.36
N ARG A 340 -17.12 11.78 -4.03
CA ARG A 340 -18.15 11.12 -3.24
C ARG A 340 -19.26 12.09 -2.82
N ALA A 341 -20.52 11.65 -2.89
CA ALA A 341 -21.66 12.37 -2.33
C ALA A 341 -21.50 12.49 -0.79
N GLY A 342 -21.79 13.67 -0.27
CA GLY A 342 -21.69 13.94 1.17
C GLY A 342 -20.25 14.06 1.71
N SER A 343 -19.22 14.01 0.88
CA SER A 343 -17.86 14.30 1.30
C SER A 343 -17.68 15.79 1.65
N VAL A 344 -16.95 16.04 2.73
CA VAL A 344 -16.48 17.40 3.04
C VAL A 344 -15.36 17.74 2.06
N LYS A 345 -15.62 18.70 1.15
CA LYS A 345 -14.68 19.11 0.10
C LYS A 345 -13.51 19.90 0.66
N HIS A 346 -12.70 19.23 1.50
CA HIS A 346 -11.55 19.78 2.19
C HIS A 346 -10.39 18.78 2.14
N VAL A 347 -9.15 19.26 1.98
CA VAL A 347 -7.96 18.42 1.82
C VAL A 347 -7.79 17.41 2.94
N LEU A 348 -7.89 17.85 4.19
CA LEU A 348 -7.73 16.95 5.35
C LEU A 348 -8.82 15.87 5.40
N ALA A 349 -10.07 16.23 5.11
CA ALA A 349 -11.15 15.26 5.01
C ALA A 349 -10.91 14.25 3.89
N SER A 350 -10.44 14.72 2.73
CA SER A 350 -10.08 13.86 1.60
C SER A 350 -8.97 12.88 1.93
N ILE A 351 -7.90 13.32 2.61
CA ILE A 351 -6.81 12.47 3.08
C ILE A 351 -7.34 11.42 4.08
N ALA A 352 -8.17 11.85 5.03
CA ALA A 352 -8.76 10.95 6.03
C ALA A 352 -9.67 9.89 5.40
N GLU A 353 -10.50 10.26 4.43
CA GLU A 353 -11.35 9.33 3.68
C GLU A 353 -10.49 8.31 2.90
N GLY A 354 -9.44 8.76 2.20
CA GLY A 354 -8.51 7.88 1.49
C GLY A 354 -7.84 6.87 2.40
N ALA A 355 -7.36 7.31 3.56
CA ALA A 355 -6.75 6.44 4.56
C ALA A 355 -7.78 5.46 5.19
N ALA A 356 -8.99 5.93 5.49
CA ALA A 356 -10.03 5.10 6.11
C ALA A 356 -10.54 3.99 5.18
N ALA A 357 -10.63 4.25 3.88
CA ALA A 357 -11.08 3.28 2.87
C ALA A 357 -10.16 2.04 2.80
N VAL A 358 -8.87 2.18 3.13
CA VAL A 358 -7.89 1.09 3.07
C VAL A 358 -8.33 -0.14 3.86
N ARG A 359 -8.79 0.06 5.10
CA ARG A 359 -9.26 -1.04 5.94
C ARG A 359 -10.45 -1.78 5.33
N ILE A 360 -11.30 -1.06 4.60
CA ILE A 360 -12.51 -1.64 4.00
C ILE A 360 -12.14 -2.41 2.73
N VAL A 361 -11.20 -1.90 1.95
CA VAL A 361 -10.60 -2.61 0.80
C VAL A 361 -10.04 -3.97 1.24
N HIS A 362 -9.27 -4.00 2.33
CA HIS A 362 -8.75 -5.27 2.85
C HIS A 362 -9.86 -6.28 3.18
N ARG A 363 -10.89 -5.83 3.91
CA ARG A 363 -12.03 -6.70 4.25
C ARG A 363 -12.73 -7.25 3.02
N PHE A 364 -12.83 -6.45 1.97
CA PHE A 364 -13.41 -6.91 0.71
C PHE A 364 -12.52 -7.96 0.04
N LEU A 365 -11.22 -7.70 -0.09
CA LEU A 365 -10.27 -8.61 -0.73
C LEU A 365 -10.13 -9.93 0.02
N ASP A 366 -10.14 -9.90 1.35
CA ASP A 366 -10.13 -11.10 2.20
C ASP A 366 -11.40 -11.93 2.01
N ALA A 367 -12.57 -11.28 1.93
CA ALA A 367 -13.85 -11.97 1.70
C ALA A 367 -13.99 -12.54 0.28
N SER A 368 -13.29 -11.97 -0.70
CA SER A 368 -13.32 -12.40 -2.12
C SER A 368 -12.25 -13.45 -2.45
N ALA A 369 -11.40 -13.80 -1.50
CA ALA A 369 -10.36 -14.83 -1.67
C ALA A 369 -10.86 -16.26 -1.36
N HIS A 370 -12.11 -16.38 -0.93
CA HIS A 370 -12.81 -17.64 -0.62
C HIS A 370 -13.99 -17.86 -1.58
#